data_7cc8eac4b1df3f2d90443cf7fa7cb4ed
#
_entry.id   7cc8eac4b1df3f2d90443cf7fa7cb4ed
#
_cell.length_a   1.000
_cell.length_b   1.000
_cell.length_c   1.000
_cell.angle_alpha   90.00
_cell.angle_beta   90.00
_cell.angle_gamma   90.00
#
_symmetry.space_group_name_H-M   'P 1'
#
loop_
_entity.id
_entity.type
_entity.pdbx_description
1 polymer ?
#
loop_
_entity_poly.entity_id
_entity_poly.type
_entity_poly.pdbx_seq_one_letter_code
_entity_poly.pdbx_strand_id
1 'polypeptide(L)'
;MGLTVSQLAASVALAFVVSILCIFGLNNYVLMCLRIKVCRYMRARREMRELKECPFVTIQVAIYNEGNIVTRLLESCLKIDYPADKFEIVVIDDSTDETINILKDYEERYYPKIKIIHRDRRAGHKAGALNEALKNSKGEFILVLDADSVLKPDFLKRAIPLFLEDEKLGLIQGKLKHLNEEESWLTRTLAFISDWFSNLLQASFSGCRMVMGFVGHGGIFRRKALEDIGGWMSDTISEDLDIAYGLQLKGWKALYVEDAISFEEVPPSYFSAVIRFKRHIKGSLQNLIKHWWPIIRHKSLSLSGKIEALMQLAYSLVYPLGLLCLALTLLVYIIIPGAAIDGFWHSITGFVCSFIILISLPSVALIISPIPSFLIILLILAFALILFPKLKEIARRIKWANHEVIFGLLLVWYDNILNCLSPIAEILLGREGEWIPTERSLRRTPLNRSKKIREITLRILASCALTLFFFVNAISIKNFSLNSLGLLLLAGFWLCSAYLIIRN
;
A
#
# COMPACT_ATOMS: atom_id res chain seq x y z
N MET A 1 -18.71 -43.33 2.21
CA MET A 1 -19.89 -42.45 2.31
C MET A 1 -19.66 -41.23 1.44
N GLY A 2 -20.55 -40.95 0.49
CA GLY A 2 -20.46 -39.73 -0.34
C GLY A 2 -20.73 -38.47 0.48
N LEU A 3 -20.13 -37.33 0.10
CA LEU A 3 -20.41 -36.05 0.71
C LEU A 3 -21.88 -35.67 0.50
N THR A 4 -22.50 -35.06 1.49
CA THR A 4 -23.83 -34.46 1.33
C THR A 4 -23.74 -33.24 0.41
N VAL A 5 -24.86 -32.80 -0.15
CA VAL A 5 -24.94 -31.61 -1.02
C VAL A 5 -24.38 -30.37 -0.33
N SER A 6 -24.70 -30.18 0.95
CA SER A 6 -24.20 -29.04 1.75
C SER A 6 -22.68 -29.08 1.97
N GLN A 7 -22.14 -30.26 2.23
CA GLN A 7 -20.70 -30.48 2.38
C GLN A 7 -19.93 -30.21 1.07
N LEU A 8 -20.49 -30.70 -0.06
CA LEU A 8 -19.93 -30.44 -1.38
C LEU A 8 -19.98 -28.94 -1.72
N ALA A 9 -21.11 -28.28 -1.48
CA ALA A 9 -21.27 -26.85 -1.75
C ALA A 9 -20.27 -25.98 -0.94
N ALA A 10 -20.12 -26.24 0.35
CA ALA A 10 -19.16 -25.52 1.19
C ALA A 10 -17.71 -25.75 0.73
N SER A 11 -17.38 -26.98 0.34
CA SER A 11 -16.05 -27.32 -0.17
C SER A 11 -15.74 -26.66 -1.50
N VAL A 12 -16.69 -26.61 -2.43
CA VAL A 12 -16.56 -25.91 -3.71
C VAL A 12 -16.42 -24.39 -3.50
N ALA A 13 -17.21 -23.81 -2.61
CA ALA A 13 -17.09 -22.38 -2.27
C ALA A 13 -15.72 -22.04 -1.69
N LEU A 14 -15.21 -22.86 -0.78
CA LEU A 14 -13.86 -22.69 -0.20
C LEU A 14 -12.80 -22.80 -1.29
N ALA A 15 -12.85 -23.82 -2.14
CA ALA A 15 -11.90 -24.01 -3.25
C ALA A 15 -11.92 -22.83 -4.22
N PHE A 16 -13.09 -22.25 -4.50
CA PHE A 16 -13.23 -21.07 -5.35
C PHE A 16 -12.57 -19.83 -4.75
N VAL A 17 -12.85 -19.51 -3.47
CA VAL A 17 -12.23 -18.38 -2.77
C VAL A 17 -10.71 -18.52 -2.73
N VAL A 18 -10.24 -19.72 -2.43
CA VAL A 18 -8.83 -20.06 -2.42
C VAL A 18 -8.20 -19.84 -3.79
N SER A 19 -8.85 -20.26 -4.87
CA SER A 19 -8.34 -20.09 -6.23
C SER A 19 -8.18 -18.60 -6.57
N ILE A 20 -9.13 -17.74 -6.15
CA ILE A 20 -9.00 -16.29 -6.32
C ILE A 20 -7.79 -15.75 -5.57
N LEU A 21 -7.58 -16.13 -4.31
CA LEU A 21 -6.42 -15.72 -3.52
C LEU A 21 -5.11 -16.16 -4.18
N CYS A 22 -5.06 -17.38 -4.75
CA CYS A 22 -3.92 -17.88 -5.51
C CYS A 22 -3.63 -17.03 -6.75
N ILE A 23 -4.67 -16.55 -7.46
CA ILE A 23 -4.51 -15.66 -8.62
C ILE A 23 -3.82 -14.37 -8.21
N PHE A 24 -4.23 -13.73 -7.10
CA PHE A 24 -3.57 -12.52 -6.58
C PHE A 24 -2.09 -12.78 -6.23
N GLY A 25 -1.81 -13.91 -5.58
CA GLY A 25 -0.45 -14.28 -5.24
C GLY A 25 0.42 -14.54 -6.49
N LEU A 26 -0.09 -15.31 -7.46
CA LEU A 26 0.60 -15.56 -8.72
C LEU A 26 0.89 -14.26 -9.48
N ASN A 27 -0.06 -13.33 -9.49
CA ASN A 27 0.12 -12.02 -10.11
C ASN A 27 1.32 -11.26 -9.51
N ASN A 28 1.43 -11.18 -8.19
CA ASN A 28 2.57 -10.56 -7.53
C ASN A 28 3.90 -11.20 -7.91
N TYR A 29 3.92 -12.53 -8.03
CA TYR A 29 5.11 -13.26 -8.47
C TYR A 29 5.48 -12.93 -9.92
N VAL A 30 4.50 -12.88 -10.83
CA VAL A 30 4.72 -12.48 -12.23
C VAL A 30 5.28 -11.07 -12.32
N LEU A 31 4.73 -10.12 -11.58
CA LEU A 31 5.22 -8.73 -11.53
C LEU A 31 6.66 -8.65 -11.01
N MET A 32 7.01 -9.44 -10.00
CA MET A 32 8.38 -9.53 -9.50
C MET A 32 9.35 -10.06 -10.56
N CYS A 33 8.95 -11.09 -11.31
CA CYS A 33 9.75 -11.63 -12.41
C CYS A 33 9.91 -10.62 -13.57
N LEU A 34 8.85 -9.89 -13.88
CA LEU A 34 8.87 -8.82 -14.89
C LEU A 34 9.82 -7.70 -14.49
N ARG A 35 9.85 -7.30 -13.21
CA ARG A 35 10.80 -6.28 -12.71
C ARG A 35 12.25 -6.64 -13.03
N ILE A 36 12.64 -7.91 -12.90
CA ILE A 36 14.01 -8.36 -13.19
C ILE A 36 14.42 -8.03 -14.63
N LYS A 37 13.48 -8.21 -15.58
CA LYS A 37 13.69 -7.86 -16.99
C LYS A 37 13.75 -6.35 -17.20
N VAL A 38 12.83 -5.63 -16.54
CA VAL A 38 12.68 -4.16 -16.66
C VAL A 38 13.86 -3.42 -16.04
N CYS A 39 14.43 -3.88 -14.92
CA CYS A 39 15.60 -3.24 -14.30
C CYS A 39 16.81 -3.12 -15.25
N ARG A 40 16.97 -4.03 -16.18
CA ARG A 40 18.03 -3.93 -17.21
C ARG A 40 17.75 -2.78 -18.19
N TYR A 41 16.49 -2.60 -18.58
CA TYR A 41 16.08 -1.54 -19.50
C TYR A 41 16.13 -0.16 -18.83
N MET A 42 15.71 -0.06 -17.58
CA MET A 42 15.71 1.19 -16.80
C MET A 42 17.14 1.67 -16.45
N ARG A 43 18.09 0.74 -16.24
CA ARG A 43 19.50 1.09 -16.02
C ARG A 43 20.15 1.78 -17.22
N ALA A 44 19.76 1.43 -18.43
CA ALA A 44 20.28 2.07 -19.64
C ALA A 44 19.85 3.55 -19.80
N ARG A 45 18.81 4.00 -19.04
CA ARG A 45 18.32 5.38 -19.03
C ARG A 45 18.84 6.22 -17.86
N ARG A 46 19.78 5.70 -17.06
CA ARG A 46 20.28 6.33 -15.82
C ARG A 46 21.28 7.46 -16.02
N GLU A 47 21.73 7.75 -17.23
CA GLU A 47 22.63 8.88 -17.45
C GLU A 47 21.90 10.18 -17.07
N MET A 48 22.58 11.00 -16.24
CA MET A 48 22.11 12.34 -15.92
C MET A 48 22.08 13.15 -17.22
N ARG A 49 20.90 13.59 -17.61
CA ARG A 49 20.74 14.44 -18.76
C ARG A 49 20.88 15.89 -18.33
N GLU A 50 21.72 16.62 -19.01
CA GLU A 50 21.81 18.05 -18.77
C GLU A 50 20.48 18.72 -19.14
N LEU A 51 19.94 19.49 -18.22
CA LEU A 51 18.78 20.36 -18.46
C LEU A 51 19.27 21.55 -19.29
N LYS A 52 18.98 21.52 -20.58
CA LYS A 52 19.24 22.66 -21.48
C LYS A 52 18.31 23.84 -21.12
N GLU A 53 17.11 23.54 -20.67
CA GLU A 53 16.10 24.50 -20.23
C GLU A 53 15.53 24.02 -18.90
N CYS A 54 15.35 24.95 -17.94
CA CYS A 54 14.73 24.69 -16.66
C CYS A 54 13.30 25.28 -16.67
N PRO A 55 12.25 24.46 -16.94
CA PRO A 55 10.87 24.93 -16.86
C PRO A 55 10.52 25.30 -15.42
N PHE A 56 9.48 26.13 -15.26
CA PHE A 56 9.02 26.55 -13.96
C PHE A 56 8.26 25.43 -13.23
N VAL A 57 8.64 25.13 -11.99
CA VAL A 57 8.05 24.08 -11.16
C VAL A 57 7.34 24.72 -9.95
N THR A 58 6.12 24.31 -9.65
CA THR A 58 5.48 24.60 -8.37
C THR A 58 5.51 23.38 -7.47
N ILE A 59 6.02 23.54 -6.25
CA ILE A 59 5.94 22.54 -5.20
C ILE A 59 4.67 22.81 -4.40
N GLN A 60 3.71 21.88 -4.43
CA GLN A 60 2.45 21.98 -3.71
C GLN A 60 2.50 21.14 -2.44
N VAL A 61 2.08 21.74 -1.33
CA VAL A 61 2.01 21.10 -0.02
C VAL A 61 0.66 21.39 0.62
N ALA A 62 -0.02 20.34 1.11
CA ALA A 62 -1.22 20.47 1.91
C ALA A 62 -0.89 20.19 3.38
N ILE A 63 -1.15 21.14 4.28
CA ILE A 63 -0.78 21.11 5.70
C ILE A 63 -2.04 21.10 6.57
N TYR A 64 -2.01 20.30 7.64
CA TYR A 64 -3.05 20.32 8.67
C TYR A 64 -2.47 19.92 10.03
N ASN A 65 -2.20 20.89 10.91
CA ASN A 65 -1.71 20.70 12.28
C ASN A 65 -0.42 19.84 12.31
N GLU A 66 0.62 20.22 11.55
CA GLU A 66 1.86 19.43 11.42
C GLU A 66 3.03 20.00 12.26
N GLY A 67 2.84 21.13 12.95
CA GLY A 67 3.82 21.72 13.87
C GLY A 67 5.23 21.79 13.29
N ASN A 68 6.22 21.34 14.03
CA ASN A 68 7.63 21.41 13.62
C ASN A 68 8.00 20.47 12.45
N ILE A 69 7.11 19.55 12.05
CA ILE A 69 7.37 18.65 10.90
C ILE A 69 7.47 19.48 9.62
N VAL A 70 6.64 20.51 9.47
CA VAL A 70 6.62 21.36 8.28
C VAL A 70 7.94 22.11 8.07
N THR A 71 8.66 22.45 9.14
CA THR A 71 9.99 23.08 9.08
C THR A 71 10.97 22.20 8.30
N ARG A 72 11.05 20.91 8.61
CA ARG A 72 11.91 19.95 7.91
C ARG A 72 11.59 19.85 6.42
N LEU A 73 10.30 19.84 6.07
CA LEU A 73 9.84 19.86 4.68
C LEU A 73 10.32 21.12 3.95
N LEU A 74 9.99 22.32 4.48
CA LEU A 74 10.32 23.60 3.84
C LEU A 74 11.84 23.76 3.67
N GLU A 75 12.61 23.40 4.70
CA GLU A 75 14.08 23.39 4.63
C GLU A 75 14.61 22.45 3.52
N SER A 76 13.98 21.28 3.33
CA SER A 76 14.37 20.37 2.25
C SER A 76 14.03 20.93 0.86
N CYS A 77 12.89 21.61 0.73
CA CYS A 77 12.48 22.25 -0.51
C CYS A 77 13.39 23.43 -0.89
N LEU A 78 13.84 24.21 0.10
CA LEU A 78 14.78 25.31 -0.13
C LEU A 78 16.19 24.85 -0.55
N LYS A 79 16.55 23.59 -0.24
CA LYS A 79 17.84 22.97 -0.60
C LYS A 79 17.82 22.22 -1.94
N ILE A 80 16.73 22.33 -2.70
CA ILE A 80 16.63 21.67 -4.02
C ILE A 80 17.67 22.27 -4.99
N ASP A 81 18.40 21.38 -5.65
CA ASP A 81 19.37 21.75 -6.69
C ASP A 81 18.64 22.00 -8.01
N TYR A 82 18.01 23.19 -8.08
CA TYR A 82 17.29 23.73 -9.24
C TYR A 82 17.42 25.26 -9.24
N PRO A 83 17.41 25.95 -10.40
CA PRO A 83 17.57 27.41 -10.42
C PRO A 83 16.54 28.11 -9.53
N ALA A 84 17.04 29.02 -8.70
CA ALA A 84 16.25 29.64 -7.63
C ALA A 84 15.04 30.45 -8.16
N ASP A 85 15.12 30.98 -9.38
CA ASP A 85 14.08 31.73 -10.08
C ASP A 85 13.11 30.82 -10.89
N LYS A 86 13.32 29.51 -10.88
CA LYS A 86 12.57 28.53 -11.68
C LYS A 86 11.69 27.61 -10.84
N PHE A 87 11.50 27.89 -9.57
CA PHE A 87 10.49 27.19 -8.75
C PHE A 87 9.89 28.07 -7.65
N GLU A 88 8.70 27.72 -7.25
CA GLU A 88 7.99 28.28 -6.09
C GLU A 88 7.43 27.16 -5.21
N ILE A 89 7.14 27.49 -3.95
CA ILE A 89 6.50 26.60 -2.99
C ILE A 89 5.14 27.20 -2.62
N VAL A 90 4.06 26.48 -2.90
CA VAL A 90 2.70 26.89 -2.56
C VAL A 90 2.17 25.94 -1.49
N VAL A 91 1.96 26.46 -0.30
CA VAL A 91 1.45 25.73 0.85
C VAL A 91 0.00 26.12 1.08
N ILE A 92 -0.87 25.13 1.12
CA ILE A 92 -2.25 25.32 1.56
C ILE A 92 -2.34 24.83 3.01
N ASP A 93 -2.69 25.74 3.88
CA ASP A 93 -2.75 25.54 5.32
C ASP A 93 -4.21 25.45 5.80
N ASP A 94 -4.55 24.31 6.38
CA ASP A 94 -5.84 24.06 7.03
C ASP A 94 -5.70 24.00 8.57
N SER A 95 -4.54 24.41 9.11
CA SER A 95 -4.20 24.23 10.51
C SER A 95 -5.00 25.15 11.44
N THR A 96 -5.14 24.70 12.69
CA THR A 96 -5.82 25.40 13.78
C THR A 96 -4.93 25.52 15.03
N ASP A 97 -3.65 25.13 14.91
CA ASP A 97 -2.64 25.14 15.96
C ASP A 97 -1.46 26.08 15.64
N GLU A 98 -0.35 25.94 16.35
CA GLU A 98 0.86 26.75 16.18
C GLU A 98 1.52 26.62 14.79
N THR A 99 1.12 25.65 13.98
CA THR A 99 1.61 25.49 12.60
C THR A 99 1.42 26.76 11.78
N ILE A 100 0.32 27.49 12.01
CA ILE A 100 0.01 28.75 11.33
C ILE A 100 1.13 29.78 11.52
N ASN A 101 1.63 29.90 12.74
CA ASN A 101 2.68 30.89 13.06
C ASN A 101 4.02 30.49 12.43
N ILE A 102 4.35 29.21 12.44
CA ILE A 102 5.56 28.67 11.79
C ILE A 102 5.53 28.99 10.29
N LEU A 103 4.39 28.73 9.65
CA LEU A 103 4.22 28.95 8.21
C LEU A 103 4.34 30.44 7.85
N LYS A 104 3.71 31.34 8.62
CA LYS A 104 3.80 32.79 8.42
C LYS A 104 5.25 33.30 8.50
N ASP A 105 6.03 32.82 9.48
CA ASP A 105 7.43 33.16 9.64
C ASP A 105 8.27 32.75 8.41
N TYR A 106 7.97 31.56 7.84
CA TYR A 106 8.62 31.12 6.59
C TYR A 106 8.19 31.97 5.39
N GLU A 107 6.92 32.35 5.27
CA GLU A 107 6.45 33.22 4.20
C GLU A 107 7.13 34.60 4.28
N GLU A 108 7.19 35.25 5.44
CA GLU A 108 7.83 36.55 5.63
C GLU A 108 9.33 36.51 5.23
N ARG A 109 10.03 35.43 5.55
CA ARG A 109 11.47 35.29 5.22
C ARG A 109 11.76 34.99 3.76
N TYR A 110 10.86 34.28 3.08
CA TYR A 110 11.14 33.72 1.77
C TYR A 110 10.15 34.15 0.67
N TYR A 111 9.31 35.16 0.92
CA TYR A 111 8.44 35.73 -0.12
C TYR A 111 9.28 36.32 -1.27
N PRO A 112 8.91 36.14 -2.55
CA PRO A 112 7.71 35.46 -3.08
C PRO A 112 7.91 33.96 -3.37
N LYS A 113 9.00 33.36 -2.91
CA LYS A 113 9.34 31.96 -3.18
C LYS A 113 8.45 30.98 -2.46
N ILE A 114 8.11 31.27 -1.21
CA ILE A 114 7.12 30.55 -0.41
C ILE A 114 5.87 31.42 -0.33
N LYS A 115 4.72 30.81 -0.64
CA LYS A 115 3.39 31.41 -0.51
C LYS A 115 2.53 30.51 0.36
N ILE A 116 1.92 31.10 1.37
CA ILE A 116 1.03 30.42 2.27
C ILE A 116 -0.40 30.89 2.01
N ILE A 117 -1.31 29.92 1.82
CA ILE A 117 -2.74 30.20 1.65
C ILE A 117 -3.47 29.43 2.74
N HIS A 118 -3.93 30.19 3.75
CA HIS A 118 -4.74 29.63 4.82
C HIS A 118 -6.20 29.51 4.39
N ARG A 119 -6.84 28.35 4.72
CA ARG A 119 -8.27 28.12 4.45
C ARG A 119 -9.05 28.00 5.75
N ASP A 120 -10.09 28.80 5.91
CA ASP A 120 -10.99 28.74 7.08
C ASP A 120 -11.80 27.45 7.14
N ARG A 121 -12.02 26.81 6.00
CA ARG A 121 -12.78 25.57 5.88
C ARG A 121 -11.98 24.52 5.12
N ARG A 122 -11.83 23.36 5.71
CA ARG A 122 -11.12 22.21 5.16
C ARG A 122 -11.95 21.43 4.10
N ALA A 123 -12.59 22.18 3.18
CA ALA A 123 -13.44 21.59 2.15
C ALA A 123 -12.62 20.70 1.20
N GLY A 124 -13.10 19.47 0.96
CA GLY A 124 -12.42 18.49 0.10
C GLY A 124 -11.10 17.96 0.64
N HIS A 125 -10.78 18.19 1.92
CA HIS A 125 -9.55 17.71 2.56
C HIS A 125 -8.29 18.03 1.73
N LYS A 126 -7.38 17.03 1.55
CA LYS A 126 -6.14 17.20 0.78
C LYS A 126 -6.42 17.48 -0.71
N ALA A 127 -7.39 16.80 -1.33
CA ALA A 127 -7.77 17.06 -2.72
C ALA A 127 -8.22 18.51 -2.95
N GLY A 128 -9.05 19.02 -2.03
CA GLY A 128 -9.49 20.44 -2.06
C GLY A 128 -8.33 21.41 -1.86
N ALA A 129 -7.38 21.11 -0.98
CA ALA A 129 -6.17 21.89 -0.78
C ALA A 129 -5.29 21.92 -2.04
N LEU A 130 -5.04 20.76 -2.66
CA LEU A 130 -4.24 20.66 -3.88
C LEU A 130 -4.90 21.39 -5.07
N ASN A 131 -6.23 21.38 -5.17
CA ASN A 131 -6.94 22.19 -6.18
C ASN A 131 -6.78 23.68 -5.94
N GLU A 132 -6.84 24.14 -4.68
CA GLU A 132 -6.60 25.54 -4.35
C GLU A 132 -5.15 25.93 -4.65
N ALA A 133 -4.20 25.05 -4.32
CA ALA A 133 -2.80 25.23 -4.69
C ALA A 133 -2.63 25.33 -6.21
N LEU A 134 -3.33 24.48 -6.99
CA LEU A 134 -3.22 24.47 -8.46
C LEU A 134 -3.65 25.80 -9.09
N LYS A 135 -4.70 26.44 -8.57
CA LYS A 135 -5.16 27.77 -9.03
C LYS A 135 -4.11 28.87 -8.76
N ASN A 136 -3.37 28.75 -7.67
CA ASN A 136 -2.39 29.71 -7.21
C ASN A 136 -0.95 29.39 -7.65
N SER A 137 -0.76 28.32 -8.41
CA SER A 137 0.53 27.86 -8.92
C SER A 137 0.85 28.49 -10.28
N LYS A 138 2.13 28.72 -10.56
CA LYS A 138 2.64 29.20 -11.85
C LYS A 138 3.34 28.11 -12.66
N GLY A 139 3.75 27.01 -12.02
CA GLY A 139 4.57 25.97 -12.61
C GLY A 139 3.90 25.26 -13.79
N GLU A 140 4.66 24.96 -14.82
CA GLU A 140 4.29 24.02 -15.86
C GLU A 140 4.24 22.59 -15.31
N PHE A 141 5.07 22.33 -14.31
CA PHE A 141 5.11 21.07 -13.58
C PHE A 141 4.78 21.29 -12.11
N ILE A 142 4.01 20.36 -11.56
CA ILE A 142 3.50 20.42 -10.19
C ILE A 142 4.07 19.23 -9.42
N LEU A 143 4.96 19.50 -8.45
CA LEU A 143 5.47 18.50 -7.51
C LEU A 143 4.59 18.49 -6.26
N VAL A 144 4.04 17.34 -5.91
CA VAL A 144 3.18 17.17 -4.73
C VAL A 144 3.95 16.51 -3.61
N LEU A 145 3.88 17.11 -2.40
CA LEU A 145 4.53 16.62 -1.19
C LEU A 145 3.56 16.59 -0.02
N ASP A 146 3.79 15.64 0.88
CA ASP A 146 3.17 15.60 2.21
C ASP A 146 4.02 16.38 3.22
N ALA A 147 3.45 16.74 4.38
CA ALA A 147 4.12 17.52 5.41
C ALA A 147 5.41 16.87 5.96
N ASP A 148 5.48 15.54 5.96
CA ASP A 148 6.64 14.78 6.43
C ASP A 148 7.66 14.44 5.34
N SER A 149 7.42 14.90 4.10
CA SER A 149 8.30 14.62 2.98
C SER A 149 9.65 15.35 3.12
N VAL A 150 10.71 14.68 2.69
CA VAL A 150 12.03 15.27 2.52
C VAL A 150 12.55 14.90 1.14
N LEU A 151 12.98 15.87 0.37
CA LEU A 151 13.49 15.64 -0.98
C LEU A 151 14.99 15.47 -1.01
N LYS A 152 15.46 14.56 -1.86
CA LYS A 152 16.86 14.58 -2.25
C LYS A 152 17.12 15.81 -3.14
N PRO A 153 18.20 16.59 -2.94
CA PRO A 153 18.43 17.84 -3.68
C PRO A 153 18.32 17.71 -5.21
N ASP A 154 18.80 16.61 -5.78
CA ASP A 154 18.81 16.37 -7.23
C ASP A 154 17.47 15.83 -7.79
N PHE A 155 16.38 15.81 -7.00
CA PHE A 155 15.09 15.21 -7.37
C PHE A 155 14.53 15.77 -8.70
N LEU A 156 14.45 17.10 -8.82
CA LEU A 156 13.95 17.76 -10.03
C LEU A 156 14.86 17.52 -11.24
N LYS A 157 16.18 17.57 -11.05
CA LYS A 157 17.14 17.28 -12.12
C LYS A 157 17.03 15.86 -12.67
N ARG A 158 16.56 14.91 -11.85
CA ARG A 158 16.33 13.51 -12.27
C ARG A 158 15.01 13.32 -13.02
N ALA A 159 14.00 14.11 -12.72
CA ALA A 159 12.64 13.91 -13.22
C ALA A 159 12.28 14.83 -14.40
N ILE A 160 12.59 16.11 -14.31
CA ILE A 160 12.15 17.13 -15.31
C ILE A 160 12.60 16.82 -16.72
N PRO A 161 13.86 16.38 -17.00
CA PRO A 161 14.29 16.08 -18.37
C PRO A 161 13.40 15.05 -19.07
N LEU A 162 12.82 14.10 -18.34
CA LEU A 162 11.96 13.05 -18.89
C LEU A 162 10.61 13.60 -19.41
N PHE A 163 10.09 14.64 -18.77
CA PHE A 163 8.90 15.35 -19.27
C PHE A 163 9.17 16.10 -20.57
N LEU A 164 10.36 16.66 -20.73
CA LEU A 164 10.74 17.40 -21.94
C LEU A 164 10.90 16.49 -23.16
N GLU A 165 11.20 15.20 -22.92
CA GLU A 165 11.32 14.20 -23.98
C GLU A 165 10.00 13.59 -24.43
N ASP A 166 8.97 13.60 -23.58
CA ASP A 166 7.66 12.99 -23.89
C ASP A 166 6.52 13.93 -23.45
N GLU A 167 5.95 14.64 -24.40
CA GLU A 167 4.82 15.54 -24.15
C GLU A 167 3.57 14.83 -23.62
N LYS A 168 3.45 13.52 -23.84
CA LYS A 168 2.36 12.70 -23.32
C LYS A 168 2.63 12.20 -21.88
N LEU A 169 3.81 12.46 -21.34
CA LEU A 169 4.09 12.13 -19.94
C LEU A 169 3.36 13.12 -19.03
N GLY A 170 2.40 12.61 -18.26
CA GLY A 170 1.55 13.38 -17.36
C GLY A 170 1.94 13.25 -15.90
N LEU A 171 2.57 12.13 -15.52
CA LEU A 171 2.94 11.81 -14.13
C LEU A 171 4.31 11.15 -14.07
N ILE A 172 5.18 11.64 -13.19
CA ILE A 172 6.36 10.93 -12.72
C ILE A 172 6.20 10.65 -11.23
N GLN A 173 6.31 9.38 -10.82
CA GLN A 173 6.44 8.97 -9.43
C GLN A 173 7.92 8.72 -9.11
N GLY A 174 8.46 9.45 -8.15
CA GLY A 174 9.78 9.19 -7.59
C GLY A 174 9.80 8.00 -6.64
N LYS A 175 11.00 7.52 -6.32
CA LYS A 175 11.22 6.47 -5.34
C LYS A 175 11.01 6.98 -3.92
N LEU A 176 10.20 6.25 -3.15
CA LEU A 176 10.06 6.50 -1.72
C LEU A 176 11.16 5.81 -0.92
N LYS A 177 11.63 6.49 0.12
CA LYS A 177 12.44 5.96 1.21
C LYS A 177 11.86 6.41 2.56
N HIS A 178 12.32 5.79 3.62
CA HIS A 178 11.75 6.02 4.94
C HIS A 178 12.79 6.60 5.89
N LEU A 179 12.46 7.73 6.55
CA LEU A 179 13.35 8.44 7.46
C LEU A 179 13.59 7.68 8.76
N ASN A 180 12.54 7.00 9.26
CA ASN A 180 12.52 6.31 10.53
C ASN A 180 12.53 4.78 10.41
N GLU A 181 13.02 4.24 9.30
CA GLU A 181 13.05 2.78 9.05
C GLU A 181 13.73 2.00 10.19
N GLU A 182 14.83 2.53 10.74
CA GLU A 182 15.66 1.82 11.73
C GLU A 182 15.21 2.04 13.19
N GLU A 183 14.14 2.82 13.46
CA GLU A 183 13.72 3.15 14.83
C GLU A 183 13.16 1.94 15.60
N SER A 184 12.47 1.00 14.93
CA SER A 184 11.87 -0.17 15.56
C SER A 184 11.66 -1.31 14.57
N TRP A 185 11.36 -2.51 15.09
CA TRP A 185 10.92 -3.64 14.26
C TRP A 185 9.64 -3.30 13.46
N LEU A 186 8.73 -2.52 14.03
CA LEU A 186 7.49 -2.10 13.37
C LEU A 186 7.79 -1.18 12.20
N THR A 187 8.61 -0.13 12.40
CA THR A 187 8.96 0.80 11.33
C THR A 187 9.73 0.11 10.21
N ARG A 188 10.64 -0.82 10.52
CA ARG A 188 11.29 -1.69 9.52
C ARG A 188 10.30 -2.53 8.72
N THR A 189 9.31 -3.12 9.40
CA THR A 189 8.25 -3.91 8.74
C THR A 189 7.40 -3.05 7.81
N LEU A 190 6.97 -1.88 8.27
CA LEU A 190 6.13 -0.96 7.49
C LEU A 190 6.89 -0.35 6.32
N ALA A 191 8.16 -0.02 6.49
CA ALA A 191 9.05 0.41 5.43
C ALA A 191 9.19 -0.68 4.35
N PHE A 192 9.37 -1.94 4.75
CA PHE A 192 9.41 -3.07 3.82
C PHE A 192 8.10 -3.22 3.02
N ILE A 193 6.94 -3.12 3.69
CA ILE A 193 5.62 -3.17 3.04
C ILE A 193 5.48 -2.00 2.05
N SER A 194 5.85 -0.78 2.46
CA SER A 194 5.82 0.39 1.60
C SER A 194 6.75 0.23 0.39
N ASP A 195 7.97 -0.24 0.58
CA ASP A 195 8.93 -0.51 -0.49
C ASP A 195 8.41 -1.54 -1.50
N TRP A 196 7.68 -2.56 -1.02
CA TRP A 196 7.06 -3.55 -1.89
C TRP A 196 6.05 -2.92 -2.83
N PHE A 197 5.09 -2.18 -2.30
CA PHE A 197 4.00 -1.58 -3.08
C PHE A 197 4.45 -0.34 -3.86
N SER A 198 5.17 0.57 -3.21
CA SER A 198 5.46 1.89 -3.77
C SER A 198 6.70 1.91 -4.67
N ASN A 199 7.61 0.97 -4.52
CA ASN A 199 8.84 0.95 -5.30
C ASN A 199 8.90 -0.27 -6.24
N LEU A 200 8.70 -1.48 -5.70
CA LEU A 200 8.88 -2.70 -6.50
C LEU A 200 7.77 -2.87 -7.52
N LEU A 201 6.50 -2.75 -7.13
CA LEU A 201 5.37 -2.91 -8.04
C LEU A 201 5.27 -1.73 -9.01
N GLN A 202 5.42 -0.48 -8.55
CA GLN A 202 5.39 0.70 -9.41
C GLN A 202 6.45 0.65 -10.52
N ALA A 203 7.67 0.20 -10.19
CA ALA A 203 8.71 0.02 -11.19
C ALA A 203 8.33 -1.06 -12.23
N SER A 204 7.63 -2.11 -11.80
CA SER A 204 7.14 -3.18 -12.70
C SER A 204 6.04 -2.66 -13.64
N PHE A 205 5.05 -1.94 -13.10
CA PHE A 205 3.97 -1.34 -13.89
C PHE A 205 4.52 -0.35 -14.92
N SER A 206 5.35 0.59 -14.48
CA SER A 206 5.99 1.58 -15.34
C SER A 206 6.81 0.93 -16.46
N GLY A 207 7.66 -0.04 -16.13
CA GLY A 207 8.51 -0.70 -17.11
C GLY A 207 7.77 -1.59 -18.09
N CYS A 208 6.61 -2.11 -17.72
CA CYS A 208 5.72 -2.87 -18.61
C CYS A 208 4.68 -1.99 -19.31
N ARG A 209 4.72 -0.66 -19.12
CA ARG A 209 3.74 0.31 -19.67
C ARG A 209 2.30 -0.02 -19.24
N MET A 210 2.12 -0.54 -18.04
CA MET A 210 0.84 -0.77 -17.41
C MET A 210 0.39 0.46 -16.64
N VAL A 211 -0.89 0.53 -16.29
CA VAL A 211 -1.41 1.59 -15.40
C VAL A 211 -0.71 1.50 -14.06
N MET A 212 -0.20 2.62 -13.57
CA MET A 212 0.46 2.71 -12.27
C MET A 212 -0.22 3.73 -11.36
N GLY A 213 -0.17 3.51 -10.04
CA GLY A 213 -0.70 4.45 -9.07
C GLY A 213 0.26 5.62 -8.81
N PHE A 214 -0.26 6.66 -8.18
CA PHE A 214 0.50 7.66 -7.45
C PHE A 214 0.38 7.34 -5.96
N VAL A 215 1.43 7.53 -5.18
CA VAL A 215 1.47 7.10 -3.77
C VAL A 215 1.31 8.27 -2.79
N GLY A 216 0.73 9.37 -3.25
CA GLY A 216 0.32 10.51 -2.42
C GLY A 216 1.34 11.64 -2.32
N HIS A 217 2.64 11.35 -2.48
CA HIS A 217 3.71 12.36 -2.46
C HIS A 217 4.93 11.94 -3.29
N GLY A 218 5.87 12.87 -3.50
CA GLY A 218 7.05 12.61 -4.33
C GLY A 218 6.70 12.33 -5.79
N GLY A 219 5.60 12.88 -6.27
CA GLY A 219 5.16 12.80 -7.65
C GLY A 219 5.12 14.16 -8.33
N ILE A 220 5.56 14.20 -9.60
CA ILE A 220 5.47 15.39 -10.43
C ILE A 220 4.41 15.17 -11.50
N PHE A 221 3.55 16.16 -11.67
CA PHE A 221 2.50 16.18 -12.67
C PHE A 221 2.77 17.27 -13.70
N ARG A 222 2.49 16.98 -14.98
CA ARG A 222 2.33 18.04 -15.96
C ARG A 222 1.02 18.79 -15.67
N ARG A 223 1.07 20.13 -15.49
CA ARG A 223 -0.12 20.95 -15.20
C ARG A 223 -1.26 20.67 -16.18
N LYS A 224 -0.97 20.66 -17.48
CA LYS A 224 -1.96 20.37 -18.53
C LYS A 224 -2.66 19.04 -18.32
N ALA A 225 -1.96 18.03 -17.80
CA ALA A 225 -2.56 16.74 -17.51
C ALA A 225 -3.56 16.81 -16.34
N LEU A 226 -3.25 17.57 -15.28
CA LEU A 226 -4.18 17.82 -14.17
C LEU A 226 -5.41 18.60 -14.64
N GLU A 227 -5.21 19.65 -15.45
CA GLU A 227 -6.30 20.47 -15.98
C GLU A 227 -7.22 19.67 -16.91
N ASP A 228 -6.67 18.77 -17.71
CA ASP A 228 -7.42 17.91 -18.67
C ASP A 228 -8.43 16.98 -17.99
N ILE A 229 -8.20 16.61 -16.73
CA ILE A 229 -9.09 15.75 -15.94
C ILE A 229 -9.92 16.53 -14.93
N GLY A 230 -9.78 17.85 -14.86
CA GLY A 230 -10.51 18.73 -13.94
C GLY A 230 -9.90 18.81 -12.52
N GLY A 231 -8.62 18.42 -12.35
CA GLY A 231 -7.91 18.48 -11.07
C GLY A 231 -8.18 17.29 -10.16
N TRP A 232 -7.98 17.52 -8.86
CA TRP A 232 -8.12 16.52 -7.81
C TRP A 232 -9.57 16.32 -7.39
N MET A 233 -10.04 15.07 -7.31
CA MET A 233 -11.38 14.74 -6.85
C MET A 233 -11.38 14.32 -5.38
N SER A 234 -12.41 14.72 -4.63
CA SER A 234 -12.55 14.41 -3.20
C SER A 234 -13.59 13.33 -2.91
N ASP A 235 -14.08 12.64 -3.94
CA ASP A 235 -15.10 11.60 -3.85
C ASP A 235 -14.55 10.23 -3.43
N THR A 236 -13.23 10.08 -3.35
CA THR A 236 -12.55 8.93 -2.77
C THR A 236 -11.59 9.37 -1.66
N ILE A 237 -11.33 8.49 -0.68
CA ILE A 237 -10.39 8.79 0.41
C ILE A 237 -8.92 8.69 -0.04
N SER A 238 -8.67 8.08 -1.21
CA SER A 238 -7.36 7.98 -1.87
C SER A 238 -7.39 8.76 -3.18
N GLU A 239 -7.33 10.09 -3.05
CA GLU A 239 -7.27 11.04 -4.16
C GLU A 239 -6.05 10.84 -5.06
N ASP A 240 -4.98 10.30 -4.48
CA ASP A 240 -3.72 9.97 -5.14
C ASP A 240 -3.88 8.82 -6.15
N LEU A 241 -4.54 7.76 -5.75
CA LEU A 241 -4.82 6.64 -6.63
C LEU A 241 -5.82 7.05 -7.72
N ASP A 242 -6.84 7.83 -7.36
CA ASP A 242 -7.85 8.34 -8.28
C ASP A 242 -7.25 9.20 -9.39
N ILE A 243 -6.43 10.20 -9.05
CA ILE A 243 -5.80 11.09 -10.00
C ILE A 243 -4.90 10.33 -10.99
N ALA A 244 -4.12 9.36 -10.49
CA ALA A 244 -3.23 8.57 -11.33
C ALA A 244 -3.98 7.72 -12.35
N TYR A 245 -5.09 7.09 -11.95
CA TYR A 245 -5.95 6.34 -12.86
C TYR A 245 -6.67 7.26 -13.83
N GLY A 246 -7.24 8.36 -13.36
CA GLY A 246 -7.92 9.36 -14.20
C GLY A 246 -7.05 9.87 -15.32
N LEU A 247 -5.80 10.26 -15.05
CA LEU A 247 -4.82 10.72 -16.03
C LEU A 247 -4.55 9.65 -17.11
N GLN A 248 -4.26 8.42 -16.68
CA GLN A 248 -3.87 7.36 -17.60
C GLN A 248 -5.06 6.87 -18.45
N LEU A 249 -6.28 6.87 -17.90
CA LEU A 249 -7.50 6.60 -18.66
C LEU A 249 -7.87 7.72 -19.65
N LYS A 250 -7.31 8.93 -19.49
CA LYS A 250 -7.37 10.01 -20.49
C LYS A 250 -6.28 9.91 -21.55
N GLY A 251 -5.35 8.96 -21.42
CA GLY A 251 -4.27 8.72 -22.39
C GLY A 251 -2.95 9.40 -22.05
N TRP A 252 -2.82 10.01 -20.86
CA TRP A 252 -1.54 10.46 -20.33
C TRP A 252 -0.71 9.26 -19.87
N LYS A 253 0.62 9.38 -20.01
CA LYS A 253 1.55 8.35 -19.54
C LYS A 253 1.99 8.64 -18.12
N ALA A 254 2.30 7.58 -17.38
CA ALA A 254 2.95 7.65 -16.08
C ALA A 254 4.28 6.91 -16.10
N LEU A 255 5.26 7.40 -15.34
CA LEU A 255 6.60 6.83 -15.27
C LEU A 255 7.09 6.78 -13.82
N TYR A 256 7.70 5.67 -13.42
CA TYR A 256 8.42 5.54 -12.17
C TYR A 256 9.90 5.81 -12.36
N VAL A 257 10.49 6.70 -11.53
CA VAL A 257 11.89 7.10 -11.61
C VAL A 257 12.62 6.73 -10.33
N GLU A 258 13.47 5.69 -10.39
CA GLU A 258 14.15 5.13 -9.22
C GLU A 258 15.20 6.08 -8.60
N ASP A 259 15.75 6.99 -9.40
CA ASP A 259 16.82 7.91 -8.96
C ASP A 259 16.30 9.25 -8.43
N ALA A 260 15.02 9.60 -8.69
CA ALA A 260 14.34 10.72 -8.06
C ALA A 260 13.80 10.27 -6.69
N ILE A 261 14.51 10.63 -5.61
CA ILE A 261 14.25 10.09 -4.27
C ILE A 261 13.55 11.12 -3.39
N SER A 262 12.43 10.74 -2.80
CA SER A 262 11.78 11.42 -1.69
C SER A 262 11.73 10.52 -0.46
N PHE A 263 11.70 11.11 0.72
CA PHE A 263 11.61 10.41 1.99
C PHE A 263 10.28 10.73 2.67
N GLU A 264 9.73 9.77 3.40
CA GLU A 264 8.55 9.91 4.27
C GLU A 264 8.83 9.28 5.63
N GLU A 265 7.92 9.45 6.60
CA GLU A 265 7.91 8.65 7.82
C GLU A 265 6.84 7.57 7.75
N VAL A 266 7.21 6.31 8.08
CA VAL A 266 6.22 5.27 8.36
C VAL A 266 5.65 5.46 9.78
N PRO A 267 4.40 4.99 10.05
CA PRO A 267 3.80 5.13 11.37
C PRO A 267 4.69 4.55 12.50
N PRO A 268 4.98 5.32 13.56
CA PRO A 268 5.82 4.83 14.66
C PRO A 268 5.06 3.91 15.61
N SER A 269 3.72 3.95 15.63
CA SER A 269 2.88 3.13 16.50
C SER A 269 2.01 2.15 15.74
N TYR A 270 1.73 0.99 16.35
CA TYR A 270 0.90 -0.04 15.72
C TYR A 270 -0.54 0.44 15.48
N PHE A 271 -1.09 1.24 16.39
CA PHE A 271 -2.43 1.81 16.22
C PHE A 271 -2.52 2.74 15.01
N SER A 272 -1.51 3.59 14.79
CA SER A 272 -1.43 4.46 13.62
C SER A 272 -1.27 3.66 12.32
N ALA A 273 -0.55 2.54 12.36
CA ALA A 273 -0.46 1.62 11.24
C ALA A 273 -1.84 1.02 10.90
N VAL A 274 -2.61 0.58 11.89
CA VAL A 274 -3.99 0.08 11.71
C VAL A 274 -4.87 1.13 11.03
N ILE A 275 -4.81 2.38 11.48
CA ILE A 275 -5.57 3.50 10.86
C ILE A 275 -5.16 3.68 9.40
N ARG A 276 -3.84 3.71 9.12
CA ARG A 276 -3.31 3.83 7.75
C ARG A 276 -3.80 2.68 6.86
N PHE A 277 -3.75 1.42 7.32
CA PHE A 277 -4.22 0.27 6.55
C PHE A 277 -5.72 0.32 6.26
N LYS A 278 -6.54 0.67 7.24
CA LYS A 278 -7.99 0.84 7.04
C LYS A 278 -8.31 1.87 5.97
N ARG A 279 -7.60 3.00 5.98
CA ARG A 279 -7.73 4.04 4.95
C ARG A 279 -7.34 3.53 3.58
N HIS A 280 -6.22 2.79 3.46
CA HIS A 280 -5.78 2.20 2.20
C HIS A 280 -6.78 1.17 1.65
N ILE A 281 -7.32 0.30 2.52
CA ILE A 281 -8.34 -0.67 2.13
C ILE A 281 -9.58 0.05 1.59
N LYS A 282 -10.08 1.05 2.30
CA LYS A 282 -11.25 1.84 1.88
C LYS A 282 -11.00 2.55 0.55
N GLY A 283 -9.90 3.28 0.45
CA GLY A 283 -9.57 4.06 -0.74
C GLY A 283 -9.36 3.20 -1.99
N SER A 284 -8.70 2.05 -1.84
CA SER A 284 -8.52 1.08 -2.93
C SER A 284 -9.86 0.55 -3.44
N LEU A 285 -10.78 0.16 -2.54
CA LEU A 285 -12.11 -0.33 -2.90
C LEU A 285 -13.00 0.75 -3.52
N GLN A 286 -12.96 2.00 -3.03
CA GLN A 286 -13.66 3.12 -3.65
C GLN A 286 -13.16 3.38 -5.06
N ASN A 287 -11.85 3.35 -5.28
CA ASN A 287 -11.25 3.51 -6.60
C ASN A 287 -11.57 2.33 -7.52
N LEU A 288 -11.65 1.10 -7.01
CA LEU A 288 -12.13 -0.05 -7.78
C LEU A 288 -13.56 0.18 -8.27
N ILE A 289 -14.46 0.60 -7.39
CA ILE A 289 -15.87 0.89 -7.73
C ILE A 289 -15.96 2.02 -8.77
N LYS A 290 -15.13 3.05 -8.67
CA LYS A 290 -15.12 4.19 -9.58
C LYS A 290 -14.56 3.84 -10.95
N HIS A 291 -13.46 3.10 -11.02
CA HIS A 291 -12.66 2.93 -12.24
C HIS A 291 -12.84 1.58 -12.97
N TRP A 292 -13.47 0.55 -12.35
CA TRP A 292 -13.59 -0.77 -12.99
C TRP A 292 -14.21 -0.74 -14.37
N TRP A 293 -15.31 0.02 -14.52
CA TRP A 293 -16.03 0.10 -15.79
C TRP A 293 -15.29 0.93 -16.86
N PRO A 294 -14.74 2.13 -16.56
CA PRO A 294 -13.83 2.84 -17.45
C PRO A 294 -12.65 1.98 -17.91
N ILE A 295 -12.03 1.20 -17.04
CA ILE A 295 -10.90 0.31 -17.40
C ILE A 295 -11.35 -0.75 -18.40
N ILE A 296 -12.46 -1.43 -18.15
CA ILE A 296 -12.96 -2.49 -19.05
C ILE A 296 -13.26 -1.91 -20.45
N ARG A 297 -13.89 -0.74 -20.53
CA ARG A 297 -14.25 -0.09 -21.78
C ARG A 297 -13.10 0.63 -22.49
N HIS A 298 -11.97 0.79 -21.84
CA HIS A 298 -10.86 1.54 -22.42
C HIS A 298 -10.31 0.87 -23.69
N LYS A 299 -10.31 1.61 -24.81
CA LYS A 299 -9.98 1.03 -26.13
C LYS A 299 -8.47 0.80 -26.32
N SER A 300 -7.63 1.62 -25.73
CA SER A 300 -6.17 1.58 -25.93
C SER A 300 -5.42 0.70 -24.96
N LEU A 301 -6.05 0.28 -23.85
CA LEU A 301 -5.43 -0.66 -22.91
C LEU A 301 -5.50 -2.09 -23.46
N SER A 302 -4.36 -2.77 -23.45
CA SER A 302 -4.30 -4.20 -23.74
C SER A 302 -5.11 -5.00 -22.72
N LEU A 303 -5.50 -6.23 -23.06
CA LEU A 303 -6.21 -7.10 -22.12
C LEU A 303 -5.42 -7.31 -20.83
N SER A 304 -4.10 -7.58 -20.93
CA SER A 304 -3.22 -7.69 -19.77
C SER A 304 -3.15 -6.39 -18.96
N GLY A 305 -3.11 -5.23 -19.62
CA GLY A 305 -3.14 -3.94 -18.94
C GLY A 305 -4.45 -3.67 -18.18
N LYS A 306 -5.60 -4.10 -18.73
CA LYS A 306 -6.90 -4.00 -18.06
C LYS A 306 -6.97 -4.93 -16.83
N ILE A 307 -6.54 -6.19 -17.01
CA ILE A 307 -6.51 -7.16 -15.90
C ILE A 307 -5.63 -6.63 -14.78
N GLU A 308 -4.42 -6.16 -15.11
CA GLU A 308 -3.48 -5.67 -14.10
C GLU A 308 -4.00 -4.41 -13.39
N ALA A 309 -4.58 -3.46 -14.12
CA ALA A 309 -5.17 -2.27 -13.53
C ALA A 309 -6.31 -2.63 -12.54
N LEU A 310 -7.16 -3.60 -12.89
CA LEU A 310 -8.20 -4.09 -12.00
C LEU A 310 -7.62 -4.86 -10.80
N MET A 311 -6.62 -5.72 -11.01
CA MET A 311 -5.95 -6.48 -9.94
C MET A 311 -5.28 -5.56 -8.92
N GLN A 312 -4.68 -4.46 -9.37
CA GLN A 312 -4.06 -3.45 -8.52
C GLN A 312 -5.10 -2.78 -7.61
N LEU A 313 -6.23 -2.31 -8.16
CA LEU A 313 -7.32 -1.71 -7.39
C LEU A 313 -8.04 -2.73 -6.49
N ALA A 314 -8.19 -3.95 -6.98
CA ALA A 314 -8.84 -5.05 -6.25
C ALA A 314 -7.94 -5.71 -5.20
N TYR A 315 -6.65 -5.31 -5.09
CA TYR A 315 -5.70 -5.98 -4.20
C TYR A 315 -6.22 -6.03 -2.74
N SER A 316 -6.89 -4.99 -2.27
CA SER A 316 -7.46 -4.95 -0.92
C SER A 316 -8.57 -5.98 -0.68
N LEU A 317 -9.14 -6.60 -1.74
CA LEU A 317 -10.12 -7.69 -1.61
C LEU A 317 -9.50 -8.98 -1.03
N VAL A 318 -8.17 -9.11 -1.04
CA VAL A 318 -7.52 -10.30 -0.44
C VAL A 318 -7.84 -10.43 1.06
N TYR A 319 -8.08 -9.33 1.77
CA TYR A 319 -8.43 -9.34 3.20
C TYR A 319 -9.86 -9.84 3.46
N PRO A 320 -10.92 -9.30 2.84
CA PRO A 320 -12.26 -9.87 3.01
C PRO A 320 -12.39 -11.28 2.43
N LEU A 321 -11.68 -11.62 1.35
CA LEU A 321 -11.60 -12.99 0.85
C LEU A 321 -10.89 -13.91 1.86
N GLY A 322 -9.85 -13.43 2.54
CA GLY A 322 -9.21 -14.14 3.65
C GLY A 322 -10.15 -14.40 4.82
N LEU A 323 -10.99 -13.41 5.18
CA LEU A 323 -12.03 -13.57 6.20
C LEU A 323 -13.09 -14.58 5.76
N LEU A 324 -13.56 -14.51 4.51
CA LEU A 324 -14.49 -15.47 3.95
C LEU A 324 -13.88 -16.89 3.89
N CYS A 325 -12.63 -17.00 3.50
CA CYS A 325 -11.89 -18.25 3.52
C CYS A 325 -11.84 -18.85 4.93
N LEU A 326 -11.56 -18.03 5.96
CA LEU A 326 -11.59 -18.45 7.36
C LEU A 326 -13.00 -18.95 7.76
N ALA A 327 -14.04 -18.18 7.47
CA ALA A 327 -15.44 -18.53 7.78
C ALA A 327 -15.85 -19.85 7.11
N LEU A 328 -15.54 -20.03 5.82
CA LEU A 328 -15.83 -21.27 5.09
C LEU A 328 -15.00 -22.43 5.63
N THR A 329 -13.76 -22.23 6.03
CA THR A 329 -12.94 -23.26 6.69
C THR A 329 -13.59 -23.70 7.99
N LEU A 330 -14.01 -22.78 8.86
CA LEU A 330 -14.71 -23.10 10.10
C LEU A 330 -16.02 -23.86 9.84
N LEU A 331 -16.80 -23.42 8.83
CA LEU A 331 -18.03 -24.11 8.42
C LEU A 331 -17.77 -25.55 7.97
N VAL A 332 -16.76 -25.76 7.14
CA VAL A 332 -16.35 -27.11 6.69
C VAL A 332 -15.98 -27.99 7.87
N TYR A 333 -15.23 -27.48 8.85
CA TYR A 333 -14.92 -28.21 10.08
C TYR A 333 -16.17 -28.61 10.89
N ILE A 334 -17.21 -27.78 10.90
CA ILE A 334 -18.45 -28.06 11.62
C ILE A 334 -19.26 -29.16 10.93
N ILE A 335 -19.40 -29.09 9.61
CA ILE A 335 -20.32 -29.94 8.84
C ILE A 335 -19.73 -31.27 8.34
N ILE A 336 -18.40 -31.40 8.34
CA ILE A 336 -17.72 -32.64 7.93
C ILE A 336 -16.93 -33.19 9.13
N PRO A 337 -17.48 -34.12 9.91
CA PRO A 337 -16.76 -34.65 11.07
C PRO A 337 -15.60 -35.57 10.66
N GLY A 338 -14.43 -35.33 11.22
CA GLY A 338 -13.32 -36.27 11.37
C GLY A 338 -12.56 -36.66 10.09
N ALA A 339 -12.41 -37.95 9.89
CA ALA A 339 -11.39 -38.58 9.07
C ALA A 339 -11.38 -38.36 7.54
N ALA A 340 -12.45 -37.83 6.95
CA ALA A 340 -12.48 -37.57 5.50
C ALA A 340 -11.76 -36.25 5.13
N ILE A 341 -11.52 -35.39 6.12
CA ILE A 341 -10.89 -34.07 5.94
C ILE A 341 -9.36 -34.18 5.90
N ASP A 342 -8.80 -35.12 6.65
CA ASP A 342 -7.36 -35.16 6.91
C ASP A 342 -6.49 -35.38 5.66
N GLY A 343 -6.93 -36.15 4.67
CA GLY A 343 -6.15 -36.40 3.45
C GLY A 343 -6.23 -35.29 2.39
N PHE A 344 -7.42 -34.81 2.10
CA PHE A 344 -7.67 -33.89 0.99
C PHE A 344 -7.44 -32.42 1.40
N TRP A 345 -7.90 -32.02 2.58
CA TRP A 345 -7.81 -30.66 3.05
C TRP A 345 -6.47 -30.30 3.68
N HIS A 346 -5.73 -31.29 4.25
CA HIS A 346 -4.31 -31.09 4.58
C HIS A 346 -3.50 -30.70 3.35
N SER A 347 -3.83 -31.27 2.19
CA SER A 347 -3.15 -30.92 0.95
C SER A 347 -3.58 -29.53 0.43
N ILE A 348 -4.85 -29.15 0.53
CA ILE A 348 -5.34 -27.89 -0.02
C ILE A 348 -5.11 -26.71 0.94
N THR A 349 -5.46 -26.78 2.20
CA THR A 349 -5.25 -25.67 3.14
C THR A 349 -3.77 -25.47 3.49
N GLY A 350 -3.01 -26.54 3.64
CA GLY A 350 -1.55 -26.46 3.73
C GLY A 350 -0.91 -25.91 2.47
N PHE A 351 -1.35 -26.35 1.29
CA PHE A 351 -0.91 -25.82 0.00
C PHE A 351 -1.28 -24.36 -0.18
N VAL A 352 -2.49 -23.97 0.19
CA VAL A 352 -2.99 -22.60 0.02
C VAL A 352 -2.38 -21.64 1.02
N CYS A 353 -2.30 -22.00 2.30
CA CYS A 353 -1.59 -21.18 3.29
C CYS A 353 -0.10 -21.10 2.95
N SER A 354 0.51 -22.21 2.55
CA SER A 354 1.91 -22.23 2.09
C SER A 354 2.10 -21.48 0.78
N PHE A 355 1.14 -21.54 -0.14
CA PHE A 355 1.20 -20.86 -1.44
C PHE A 355 0.93 -19.37 -1.32
N ILE A 356 -0.01 -18.92 -0.47
CA ILE A 356 -0.23 -17.51 -0.15
C ILE A 356 1.00 -16.94 0.59
N ILE A 357 1.55 -17.67 1.54
CA ILE A 357 2.77 -17.32 2.26
C ILE A 357 3.99 -17.38 1.31
N LEU A 358 4.08 -18.40 0.47
CA LEU A 358 5.17 -18.59 -0.51
C LEU A 358 5.22 -17.47 -1.53
N ILE A 359 4.08 -16.98 -1.98
CA ILE A 359 3.98 -15.93 -3.01
C ILE A 359 4.05 -14.55 -2.38
N SER A 360 3.59 -14.39 -1.14
CA SER A 360 3.73 -13.14 -0.38
C SER A 360 5.14 -12.97 0.21
N LEU A 361 5.82 -14.08 0.55
CA LEU A 361 7.12 -14.10 1.23
C LEU A 361 7.94 -15.34 0.80
N PRO A 362 8.79 -15.26 -0.22
CA PRO A 362 9.54 -16.40 -0.74
C PRO A 362 10.41 -17.16 0.28
N SER A 363 10.66 -16.62 1.47
CA SER A 363 11.53 -17.22 2.49
C SER A 363 10.79 -17.93 3.63
N VAL A 364 9.51 -17.72 3.85
CA VAL A 364 8.75 -18.29 4.98
C VAL A 364 8.18 -19.66 4.68
N ALA A 365 7.95 -19.99 3.41
CA ALA A 365 7.39 -21.26 2.99
C ALA A 365 8.26 -22.49 3.31
N LEU A 366 9.56 -22.30 3.51
CA LEU A 366 10.50 -23.38 3.82
C LEU A 366 10.40 -23.90 5.27
N ILE A 367 9.71 -23.16 6.17
CA ILE A 367 9.73 -23.44 7.61
C ILE A 367 8.46 -24.15 8.11
N ILE A 368 7.32 -24.07 7.39
CA ILE A 368 6.00 -24.43 7.96
C ILE A 368 5.28 -25.61 7.31
N SER A 369 5.85 -26.27 6.30
CA SER A 369 5.15 -27.36 5.60
C SER A 369 5.74 -28.75 5.81
N PRO A 370 5.06 -29.65 6.52
CA PRO A 370 5.27 -31.08 6.34
C PRO A 370 4.36 -31.55 5.20
N ILE A 371 4.80 -31.43 3.95
CA ILE A 371 4.05 -31.96 2.80
C ILE A 371 4.64 -33.30 2.37
N PRO A 372 3.84 -34.35 2.22
CA PRO A 372 4.25 -35.54 1.57
C PRO A 372 4.09 -35.42 0.06
N SER A 373 4.84 -34.57 -0.59
CA SER A 373 4.97 -34.64 -2.01
C SER A 373 6.35 -34.18 -2.44
N PHE A 374 7.27 -35.11 -2.40
CA PHE A 374 8.61 -35.08 -2.98
C PHE A 374 8.64 -34.42 -4.38
N LEU A 375 7.55 -34.55 -5.15
CA LEU A 375 7.41 -33.94 -6.48
C LEU A 375 7.21 -32.39 -6.42
N ILE A 376 6.45 -31.87 -5.46
CA ILE A 376 6.24 -30.41 -5.27
C ILE A 376 7.53 -29.80 -4.74
N ILE A 377 8.22 -30.47 -3.83
CA ILE A 377 9.52 -30.05 -3.32
C ILE A 377 10.57 -30.03 -4.45
N LEU A 378 10.58 -31.02 -5.33
CA LEU A 378 11.45 -31.07 -6.50
C LEU A 378 11.14 -29.99 -7.52
N LEU A 379 9.86 -29.67 -7.77
CA LEU A 379 9.44 -28.58 -8.64
C LEU A 379 9.79 -27.22 -8.02
N ILE A 380 9.59 -27.02 -6.72
CA ILE A 380 9.97 -25.82 -5.98
C ILE A 380 11.49 -25.69 -5.95
N LEU A 381 12.24 -26.77 -5.70
CA LEU A 381 13.71 -26.77 -5.72
C LEU A 381 14.27 -26.53 -7.12
N ALA A 382 13.72 -27.12 -8.16
CA ALA A 382 14.13 -26.88 -9.55
C ALA A 382 13.83 -25.41 -9.96
N PHE A 383 12.68 -24.89 -9.58
CA PHE A 383 12.29 -23.49 -9.81
C PHE A 383 13.12 -22.53 -8.95
N ALA A 384 13.39 -22.88 -7.69
CA ALA A 384 14.26 -22.14 -6.81
C ALA A 384 15.70 -22.12 -7.30
N LEU A 385 16.25 -23.25 -7.79
CA LEU A 385 17.60 -23.32 -8.35
C LEU A 385 17.79 -22.48 -9.61
N ILE A 386 16.76 -22.37 -10.45
CA ILE A 386 16.78 -21.50 -11.65
C ILE A 386 16.68 -20.01 -11.27
N LEU A 387 15.95 -19.68 -10.21
CA LEU A 387 15.70 -18.32 -9.77
C LEU A 387 16.63 -17.86 -8.64
N PHE A 388 17.23 -18.78 -7.89
CA PHE A 388 18.02 -18.51 -6.68
C PHE A 388 19.12 -17.46 -6.85
N PRO A 389 19.92 -17.45 -7.93
CA PRO A 389 20.93 -16.40 -8.13
C PRO A 389 20.33 -15.02 -8.32
N LYS A 390 19.11 -14.94 -8.92
CA LYS A 390 18.39 -13.69 -9.19
C LYS A 390 17.61 -13.23 -7.96
N LEU A 391 17.02 -14.16 -7.22
CA LEU A 391 16.36 -13.92 -5.94
C LEU A 391 17.36 -13.47 -4.86
N LYS A 392 18.59 -13.98 -4.87
CA LYS A 392 19.65 -13.55 -3.96
C LYS A 392 20.03 -12.08 -4.14
N GLU A 393 19.99 -11.56 -5.36
CA GLU A 393 20.23 -10.13 -5.63
C GLU A 393 19.03 -9.26 -5.19
N ILE A 394 17.81 -9.75 -5.38
CA ILE A 394 16.59 -9.11 -4.87
C ILE A 394 16.56 -9.17 -3.35
N ALA A 395 16.87 -10.31 -2.75
CA ALA A 395 16.92 -10.49 -1.30
C ALA A 395 17.98 -9.60 -0.63
N ARG A 396 19.16 -9.42 -1.24
CA ARG A 396 20.18 -8.46 -0.77
C ARG A 396 19.67 -7.02 -0.77
N ARG A 397 18.83 -6.65 -1.74
CA ARG A 397 18.24 -5.30 -1.83
C ARG A 397 17.08 -5.11 -0.86
N ILE A 398 16.37 -6.19 -0.51
CA ILE A 398 15.15 -6.19 0.31
C ILE A 398 15.51 -6.62 1.74
N LYS A 399 16.64 -6.61 2.29
CA LYS A 399 16.99 -6.94 3.71
C LYS A 399 16.11 -8.07 4.34
N TRP A 400 15.81 -9.14 3.59
CA TRP A 400 14.85 -10.19 3.93
C TRP A 400 15.26 -11.10 5.10
N ALA A 401 16.45 -10.95 5.60
CA ALA A 401 17.03 -11.89 6.59
C ALA A 401 16.66 -11.59 8.04
N ASN A 402 15.87 -10.53 8.33
CA ASN A 402 15.53 -10.19 9.71
C ASN A 402 14.23 -10.88 10.13
N HIS A 403 14.32 -11.79 11.14
CA HIS A 403 13.18 -12.50 11.73
C HIS A 403 12.09 -11.56 12.27
N GLU A 404 12.45 -10.37 12.72
CA GLU A 404 11.49 -9.36 13.21
C GLU A 404 10.60 -8.84 12.08
N VAL A 405 11.16 -8.61 10.89
CA VAL A 405 10.38 -8.17 9.72
C VAL A 405 9.44 -9.28 9.27
N ILE A 406 9.89 -10.54 9.25
CA ILE A 406 9.05 -11.69 8.90
C ILE A 406 7.87 -11.81 9.87
N PHE A 407 8.14 -11.73 11.19
CA PHE A 407 7.09 -11.74 12.21
C PHE A 407 6.12 -10.57 12.02
N GLY A 408 6.65 -9.36 11.80
CA GLY A 408 5.85 -8.16 11.55
C GLY A 408 4.96 -8.26 10.32
N LEU A 409 5.46 -8.83 9.21
CA LEU A 409 4.69 -9.07 8.00
C LEU A 409 3.52 -10.03 8.24
N LEU A 410 3.76 -11.13 8.95
CA LEU A 410 2.70 -12.07 9.32
C LEU A 410 1.66 -11.40 10.21
N LEU A 411 2.11 -10.67 11.23
CA LEU A 411 1.23 -9.96 12.16
C LEU A 411 0.33 -8.96 11.42
N VAL A 412 0.90 -8.10 10.59
CA VAL A 412 0.16 -7.10 9.81
C VAL A 412 -0.80 -7.76 8.83
N TRP A 413 -0.35 -8.83 8.14
CA TRP A 413 -1.19 -9.56 7.19
C TRP A 413 -2.44 -10.14 7.86
N TYR A 414 -2.26 -10.89 8.95
CA TYR A 414 -3.39 -11.50 9.65
C TYR A 414 -4.28 -10.48 10.35
N ASP A 415 -3.71 -9.39 10.84
CA ASP A 415 -4.49 -8.31 11.46
C ASP A 415 -5.35 -7.56 10.44
N ASN A 416 -4.89 -7.41 9.20
CA ASN A 416 -5.67 -6.77 8.14
C ASN A 416 -6.92 -7.56 7.73
N ILE A 417 -7.00 -8.85 8.03
CA ILE A 417 -8.23 -9.64 7.90
C ILE A 417 -9.35 -9.07 8.79
N LEU A 418 -9.01 -8.58 9.99
CA LEU A 418 -9.98 -7.88 10.85
C LEU A 418 -10.12 -6.41 10.48
N ASN A 419 -9.02 -5.76 10.07
CA ASN A 419 -9.03 -4.35 9.72
C ASN A 419 -9.93 -4.03 8.51
N CYS A 420 -10.22 -4.99 7.62
CA CYS A 420 -11.10 -4.77 6.48
C CYS A 420 -12.58 -4.61 6.84
N LEU A 421 -13.01 -5.05 8.04
CA LEU A 421 -14.41 -5.07 8.44
C LEU A 421 -15.03 -3.67 8.46
N SER A 422 -14.38 -2.68 9.11
CA SER A 422 -14.95 -1.33 9.19
C SER A 422 -14.95 -0.59 7.85
N PRO A 423 -13.89 -0.60 7.02
CA PRO A 423 -13.92 -0.04 5.68
C PRO A 423 -15.03 -0.59 4.78
N ILE A 424 -15.22 -1.90 4.80
CA ILE A 424 -16.28 -2.55 4.01
C ILE A 424 -17.65 -2.13 4.50
N ALA A 425 -17.90 -2.17 5.82
CA ALA A 425 -19.16 -1.74 6.40
C ALA A 425 -19.47 -0.27 6.07
N GLU A 426 -18.47 0.62 6.13
CA GLU A 426 -18.62 2.03 5.76
C GLU A 426 -19.00 2.20 4.29
N ILE A 427 -18.35 1.45 3.37
CA ILE A 427 -18.69 1.49 1.94
C ILE A 427 -20.12 0.96 1.69
N LEU A 428 -20.49 -0.17 2.28
CA LEU A 428 -21.82 -0.77 2.11
C LEU A 428 -22.95 0.11 2.68
N LEU A 429 -22.66 0.87 3.75
CA LEU A 429 -23.61 1.78 4.38
C LEU A 429 -23.59 3.20 3.77
N GLY A 430 -22.79 3.44 2.72
CA GLY A 430 -22.65 4.77 2.10
C GLY A 430 -22.10 5.84 3.06
N ARG A 431 -21.35 5.43 4.10
CA ARG A 431 -20.80 6.38 5.08
C ARG A 431 -19.48 6.97 4.59
N GLU A 432 -19.41 8.28 4.59
CA GLU A 432 -18.12 8.98 4.45
C GLU A 432 -17.24 8.62 5.65
N GLY A 433 -16.01 8.12 5.40
CA GLY A 433 -15.06 7.81 6.45
C GLY A 433 -14.46 9.09 7.01
N GLU A 434 -14.29 9.12 8.33
CA GLU A 434 -13.55 10.20 8.97
C GLU A 434 -12.06 10.10 8.60
N TRP A 435 -11.52 11.14 7.97
CA TRP A 435 -10.09 11.22 7.72
C TRP A 435 -9.34 11.52 9.02
N ILE A 436 -8.53 10.56 9.48
CA ILE A 436 -7.70 10.70 10.68
C ILE A 436 -6.25 10.84 10.23
N PRO A 437 -5.54 11.89 10.65
CA PRO A 437 -4.11 12.03 10.35
C PRO A 437 -3.32 10.89 10.98
N THR A 438 -2.31 10.41 10.26
CA THR A 438 -1.39 9.40 10.75
C THR A 438 -0.40 10.05 11.72
N GLU A 439 -0.10 9.38 12.84
CA GLU A 439 0.93 9.81 13.78
C GLU A 439 2.31 9.77 13.13
N ARG A 440 3.16 10.72 13.50
CA ARG A 440 4.55 10.87 13.04
C ARG A 440 5.49 10.89 14.25
N SER A 441 6.79 10.66 14.05
CA SER A 441 7.77 10.63 15.14
C SER A 441 7.80 11.94 15.96
N LEU A 442 7.65 13.09 15.28
CA LEU A 442 7.63 14.41 15.90
C LEU A 442 6.21 14.90 16.26
N ARG A 443 5.19 14.15 15.93
CA ARG A 443 3.78 14.52 16.17
C ARG A 443 3.03 13.37 16.81
N ARG A 444 2.57 13.57 18.04
CA ARG A 444 1.60 12.67 18.68
C ARG A 444 0.19 13.20 18.42
N THR A 445 -0.57 12.50 17.59
CA THR A 445 -2.01 12.78 17.45
C THR A 445 -2.75 12.40 18.73
N PRO A 446 -3.68 13.24 19.24
CA PRO A 446 -4.50 12.84 20.37
C PRO A 446 -5.26 11.56 20.04
N LEU A 447 -4.95 10.52 20.77
CA LEU A 447 -5.54 9.19 20.60
C LEU A 447 -7.03 9.24 20.95
N ASN A 448 -7.88 8.92 19.98
CA ASN A 448 -9.29 8.70 20.25
C ASN A 448 -9.44 7.40 21.06
N ARG A 449 -9.56 7.54 22.40
CA ARG A 449 -9.61 6.44 23.36
C ARG A 449 -10.72 5.43 23.04
N SER A 450 -11.88 5.88 22.58
CA SER A 450 -13.00 5.00 22.23
C SER A 450 -12.70 4.15 21.00
N LYS A 451 -12.05 4.71 19.97
CA LYS A 451 -11.61 3.95 18.79
C LYS A 451 -10.54 2.92 19.16
N LYS A 452 -9.58 3.31 20.01
CA LYS A 452 -8.54 2.40 20.50
C LYS A 452 -9.15 1.21 21.26
N ILE A 453 -10.09 1.46 22.18
CA ILE A 453 -10.81 0.42 22.93
C ILE A 453 -11.55 -0.51 21.98
N ARG A 454 -12.28 0.02 20.99
CA ARG A 454 -13.02 -0.80 20.00
C ARG A 454 -12.10 -1.74 19.23
N GLU A 455 -10.95 -1.27 18.79
CA GLU A 455 -9.96 -2.08 18.06
C GLU A 455 -9.40 -3.21 18.94
N ILE A 456 -9.09 -2.92 20.20
CA ILE A 456 -8.64 -3.92 21.18
C ILE A 456 -9.73 -4.97 21.42
N THR A 457 -10.96 -4.53 21.71
CA THR A 457 -12.09 -5.42 21.98
C THR A 457 -12.36 -6.38 20.82
N LEU A 458 -12.37 -5.87 19.59
CA LEU A 458 -12.58 -6.70 18.38
C LEU A 458 -11.55 -7.85 18.31
N ARG A 459 -10.28 -7.55 18.53
CA ARG A 459 -9.19 -8.53 18.46
C ARG A 459 -9.27 -9.57 19.57
N ILE A 460 -9.56 -9.14 20.79
CA ILE A 460 -9.74 -10.05 21.94
C ILE A 460 -10.92 -10.99 21.67
N LEU A 461 -12.08 -10.46 21.27
CA LEU A 461 -13.26 -11.28 20.99
C LEU A 461 -13.02 -12.29 19.86
N ALA A 462 -12.40 -11.86 18.77
CA ALA A 462 -12.06 -12.73 17.66
C ALA A 462 -11.06 -13.84 18.08
N SER A 463 -10.05 -13.49 18.87
CA SER A 463 -9.09 -14.45 19.41
C SER A 463 -9.75 -15.47 20.36
N CYS A 464 -10.61 -15.00 21.28
CA CYS A 464 -11.35 -15.89 22.20
C CYS A 464 -12.27 -16.84 21.44
N ALA A 465 -12.96 -16.34 20.40
CA ALA A 465 -13.84 -17.17 19.57
C ALA A 465 -13.07 -18.27 18.84
N LEU A 466 -11.92 -17.98 18.23
CA LEU A 466 -11.10 -18.99 17.58
C LEU A 466 -10.50 -19.98 18.55
N THR A 467 -10.04 -19.53 19.71
CA THR A 467 -9.48 -20.40 20.75
C THR A 467 -10.55 -21.35 21.29
N LEU A 468 -11.76 -20.83 21.58
CA LEU A 468 -12.88 -21.66 22.02
C LEU A 468 -13.27 -22.69 20.95
N PHE A 469 -13.37 -22.26 19.69
CA PHE A 469 -13.64 -23.15 18.56
C PHE A 469 -12.59 -24.27 18.46
N PHE A 470 -11.32 -23.94 18.62
CA PHE A 470 -10.23 -24.91 18.63
C PHE A 470 -10.43 -25.96 19.74
N PHE A 471 -10.67 -25.54 20.98
CA PHE A 471 -10.83 -26.45 22.12
C PHE A 471 -12.08 -27.34 21.97
N VAL A 472 -13.20 -26.77 21.53
CA VAL A 472 -14.43 -27.53 21.29
C VAL A 472 -14.20 -28.64 20.24
N ASN A 473 -13.50 -28.33 19.14
CA ASN A 473 -13.18 -29.32 18.12
C ASN A 473 -12.16 -30.36 18.60
N ALA A 474 -11.13 -29.94 19.31
CA ALA A 474 -10.12 -30.85 19.86
C ALA A 474 -10.72 -31.89 20.83
N ILE A 475 -11.69 -31.46 21.67
CA ILE A 475 -12.40 -32.33 22.61
C ILE A 475 -13.39 -33.25 21.88
N SER A 476 -14.15 -32.72 20.91
CA SER A 476 -15.24 -33.46 20.25
C SER A 476 -14.73 -34.51 19.26
N ILE A 477 -13.60 -34.28 18.61
CA ILE A 477 -13.11 -35.13 17.47
C ILE A 477 -11.97 -36.06 17.93
N LYS A 478 -11.41 -35.89 19.12
CA LYS A 478 -10.23 -36.63 19.63
C LYS A 478 -9.00 -36.65 18.67
N ASN A 479 -9.00 -35.80 17.66
CA ASN A 479 -7.94 -35.68 16.67
C ASN A 479 -7.30 -34.29 16.72
N PHE A 480 -6.05 -34.25 17.12
CA PHE A 480 -5.22 -33.05 17.11
C PHE A 480 -4.61 -32.94 15.68
N SER A 481 -5.22 -32.14 14.81
CA SER A 481 -4.65 -31.93 13.47
C SER A 481 -3.74 -30.67 13.42
N LEU A 482 -2.72 -30.69 12.57
CA LEU A 482 -1.82 -29.54 12.37
C LEU A 482 -2.58 -28.29 11.91
N ASN A 483 -3.71 -28.45 11.23
CA ASN A 483 -4.55 -27.34 10.76
C ASN A 483 -5.25 -26.62 11.91
N SER A 484 -5.58 -27.33 12.99
CA SER A 484 -6.13 -26.71 14.21
C SER A 484 -5.10 -25.80 14.88
N LEU A 485 -3.81 -26.10 14.76
CA LEU A 485 -2.72 -25.25 15.25
C LEU A 485 -2.70 -23.89 14.53
N GLY A 486 -3.04 -23.84 13.24
CA GLY A 486 -3.14 -22.61 12.46
C GLY A 486 -4.16 -21.62 13.04
N LEU A 487 -5.28 -22.12 13.58
CA LEU A 487 -6.30 -21.26 14.22
C LEU A 487 -5.78 -20.66 15.55
N LEU A 488 -5.01 -21.42 16.31
CA LEU A 488 -4.37 -20.90 17.53
C LEU A 488 -3.28 -19.87 17.21
N LEU A 489 -2.51 -20.08 16.16
CA LEU A 489 -1.53 -19.10 15.70
C LEU A 489 -2.21 -17.79 15.28
N LEU A 490 -3.31 -17.87 14.53
CA LEU A 490 -4.09 -16.69 14.14
C LEU A 490 -4.66 -15.96 15.38
N ALA A 491 -5.21 -16.71 16.35
CA ALA A 491 -5.67 -16.14 17.60
C ALA A 491 -4.52 -15.46 18.36
N GLY A 492 -3.34 -16.06 18.37
CA GLY A 492 -2.12 -15.49 18.98
C GLY A 492 -1.69 -14.18 18.30
N PHE A 493 -1.74 -14.09 16.96
CA PHE A 493 -1.46 -12.84 16.23
C PHE A 493 -2.44 -11.73 16.60
N TRP A 494 -3.73 -12.03 16.73
CA TRP A 494 -4.72 -11.02 17.11
C TRP A 494 -4.57 -10.56 18.56
N LEU A 495 -4.19 -11.44 19.51
CA LEU A 495 -3.84 -11.04 20.87
C LEU A 495 -2.57 -10.18 20.89
N CYS A 496 -1.56 -10.53 20.12
CA CYS A 496 -0.34 -9.75 20.00
C CYS A 496 -0.64 -8.34 19.44
N SER A 497 -1.46 -8.23 18.40
CA SER A 497 -1.86 -6.94 17.86
C SER A 497 -2.68 -6.11 18.85
N ALA A 498 -3.59 -6.72 19.61
CA ALA A 498 -4.31 -6.05 20.70
C ALA A 498 -3.33 -5.50 21.77
N TYR A 499 -2.37 -6.30 22.20
CA TYR A 499 -1.32 -5.88 23.13
C TYR A 499 -0.51 -4.70 22.60
N LEU A 500 -0.10 -4.73 21.33
CA LEU A 500 0.64 -3.63 20.71
C LEU A 500 -0.17 -2.34 20.63
N ILE A 501 -1.49 -2.44 20.40
CA ILE A 501 -2.39 -1.28 20.46
C ILE A 501 -2.47 -0.73 21.90
N ILE A 502 -2.47 -1.59 22.92
CA ILE A 502 -2.53 -1.17 24.35
C ILE A 502 -1.25 -0.41 24.73
N ARG A 503 -0.10 -0.96 24.38
CA ARG A 503 1.22 -0.47 24.77
C ARG A 503 1.56 0.91 24.18
N ASN A 504 1.08 1.21 23.01
CA ASN A 504 1.28 2.48 22.28
C ASN A 504 0.09 3.42 22.46
#